data_121a61a7234a54ba3679ae4c1c49c1d9
#
_entry.id   121a61a7234a54ba3679ae4c1c49c1d9
#
_cell.length_a   1.000
_cell.length_b   1.000
_cell.length_c   1.000
_cell.angle_alpha   90.00
_cell.angle_beta   90.00
_cell.angle_gamma   90.00
#
_symmetry.space_group_name_H-M   'P 1'
#
loop_
_entity.id
_entity.type
_entity.pdbx_description
1 polymer ?
#
loop_
_entity_poly.entity_id
_entity_poly.type
_entity_poly.pdbx_seq_one_letter_code
_entity_poly.pdbx_strand_id
1 'polypeptide(L)'
;NSDTTFTSSGFTDNKGNNRNWTASGRLLYRQRLGKEGRTLSALVNYSFSNNEMSGLNQSLTRTDLNADNVFENEIVNQRYDQISNNSSLSGRMVFTEPLAENLFLEANYEYAWNSNRTGKDTYNSGDVNFADNATSLVYNYIGEVYDPTYSSSILNNYVNQRAGTSLTWQTQDLNAQVGIQINPTDTHNETNGETYDNKVVNWSPSARIRYMVTENAQLMVNYDGRSSQPS
;
A
#
# COMPACT_ATOMS: atom_id res chain seq x y z
N ASN A 1 -7.88 -50.18 27.30
CA ASN A 1 -7.74 -48.95 26.55
C ASN A 1 -8.90 -48.05 26.94
N SER A 2 -8.66 -47.09 27.84
CA SER A 2 -9.59 -46.00 28.09
C SER A 2 -9.38 -44.99 26.98
N ASP A 3 -10.34 -44.88 26.07
CA ASP A 3 -10.41 -43.76 25.14
C ASP A 3 -10.65 -42.47 25.95
N THR A 4 -9.62 -41.68 26.15
CA THR A 4 -9.72 -40.37 26.74
C THR A 4 -10.39 -39.46 25.69
N THR A 5 -11.67 -39.18 25.83
CA THR A 5 -12.38 -38.25 24.99
C THR A 5 -12.07 -36.82 25.45
N PHE A 6 -11.28 -36.14 24.65
CA PHE A 6 -11.04 -34.71 24.81
C PHE A 6 -12.31 -33.94 24.50
N THR A 7 -12.76 -33.10 25.40
CA THR A 7 -13.95 -32.26 25.18
C THR A 7 -13.58 -30.78 25.23
N SER A 8 -13.87 -30.06 24.19
CA SER A 8 -13.71 -28.59 24.13
C SER A 8 -15.04 -27.95 23.80
N SER A 9 -15.36 -26.87 24.47
CA SER A 9 -16.52 -26.01 24.17
C SER A 9 -16.17 -24.54 24.33
N GLY A 10 -16.86 -23.66 23.60
CA GLY A 10 -16.59 -22.24 23.73
C GLY A 10 -17.48 -21.40 22.81
N PHE A 11 -17.26 -20.11 22.86
CA PHE A 11 -17.88 -19.16 21.95
C PHE A 11 -16.86 -18.08 21.55
N THR A 12 -17.15 -17.43 20.43
CA THR A 12 -16.43 -16.24 19.96
C THR A 12 -17.46 -15.20 19.54
N ASP A 13 -17.32 -13.98 20.03
CA ASP A 13 -18.17 -12.83 19.67
C ASP A 13 -17.28 -11.63 19.35
N ASN A 14 -17.27 -11.24 18.09
CA ASN A 14 -16.49 -10.10 17.62
C ASN A 14 -17.44 -9.02 17.16
N LYS A 15 -17.34 -7.83 17.76
CA LYS A 15 -18.16 -6.66 17.44
C LYS A 15 -17.27 -5.50 17.11
N GLY A 16 -17.60 -4.76 16.06
CA GLY A 16 -16.82 -3.57 15.70
C GLY A 16 -17.56 -2.62 14.79
N ASN A 17 -17.06 -1.40 14.79
CA ASN A 17 -17.47 -0.33 13.91
C ASN A 17 -16.29 0.05 13.03
N ASN A 18 -16.59 0.38 11.78
CA ASN A 18 -15.61 0.89 10.83
C ASN A 18 -16.14 2.18 10.22
N ARG A 19 -15.30 3.21 10.24
CA ARG A 19 -15.55 4.49 9.60
C ARG A 19 -14.42 4.80 8.64
N ASN A 20 -14.76 4.96 7.37
CA ASN A 20 -13.80 5.30 6.33
C ASN A 20 -14.23 6.55 5.58
N TRP A 21 -13.27 7.45 5.30
CA TRP A 21 -13.48 8.53 4.36
C TRP A 21 -12.25 8.74 3.49
N THR A 22 -12.47 9.16 2.26
CA THR A 22 -11.41 9.35 1.26
C THR A 22 -11.65 10.68 0.54
N ALA A 23 -10.58 11.43 0.34
CA ALA A 23 -10.58 12.61 -0.49
C ALA A 23 -9.49 12.49 -1.55
N SER A 24 -9.78 12.86 -2.78
CA SER A 24 -8.81 12.86 -3.87
C SER A 24 -9.00 14.06 -4.79
N GLY A 25 -7.91 14.50 -5.39
CA GLY A 25 -7.90 15.58 -6.33
C GLY A 25 -6.91 15.33 -7.47
N ARG A 26 -7.24 15.87 -8.63
CA ARG A 26 -6.40 15.80 -9.83
C ARG A 26 -6.37 17.14 -10.53
N LEU A 27 -5.16 17.63 -10.83
CA LEU A 27 -4.94 18.83 -11.61
C LEU A 27 -4.10 18.49 -12.84
N LEU A 28 -4.58 18.85 -14.02
CA LEU A 28 -3.88 18.69 -15.29
C LEU A 28 -3.70 20.05 -15.94
N TYR A 29 -2.44 20.40 -16.22
CA TYR A 29 -2.06 21.56 -16.98
C TYR A 29 -1.40 21.14 -18.29
N ARG A 30 -1.77 21.76 -19.40
CA ARG A 30 -1.15 21.55 -20.71
C ARG A 30 -1.02 22.87 -21.44
N GLN A 31 0.16 23.12 -22.02
CA GLN A 31 0.45 24.33 -22.75
C GLN A 31 1.30 24.05 -23.99
N ARG A 32 0.99 24.73 -25.10
CA ARG A 32 1.88 24.86 -26.23
C ARG A 32 2.81 26.05 -26.02
N LEU A 33 4.10 25.87 -26.30
CA LEU A 33 5.14 26.84 -25.98
C LEU A 33 5.77 27.39 -27.31
N GLY A 34 5.10 28.37 -27.89
CA GLY A 34 5.63 29.15 -29.03
C GLY A 34 5.85 28.35 -30.31
N LYS A 35 6.85 27.45 -30.35
CA LYS A 35 7.17 26.60 -31.51
C LYS A 35 6.13 25.51 -31.71
N GLU A 36 5.74 25.24 -32.96
CA GLU A 36 4.84 24.16 -33.28
C GLU A 36 5.41 22.80 -32.81
N GLY A 37 4.58 21.99 -32.16
CA GLY A 37 4.99 20.72 -31.57
C GLY A 37 5.68 20.80 -30.18
N ARG A 38 6.12 22.00 -29.73
CA ARG A 38 6.67 22.19 -28.40
C ARG A 38 5.56 22.24 -27.35
N THR A 39 5.58 21.33 -26.40
CA THR A 39 4.53 21.24 -25.38
C THR A 39 5.10 21.02 -24.00
N LEU A 40 4.39 21.54 -22.99
CA LEU A 40 4.59 21.24 -21.60
C LEU A 40 3.28 20.69 -21.03
N SER A 41 3.35 19.57 -20.36
CA SER A 41 2.24 19.05 -19.57
C SER A 41 2.68 18.78 -18.13
N ALA A 42 1.81 19.08 -17.17
CA ALA A 42 2.00 18.79 -15.77
C ALA A 42 0.72 18.18 -15.21
N LEU A 43 0.85 17.09 -14.51
CA LEU A 43 -0.23 16.38 -13.85
C LEU A 43 0.13 16.25 -12.36
N VAL A 44 -0.79 16.63 -11.50
CA VAL A 44 -0.66 16.41 -10.05
C VAL A 44 -1.89 15.65 -9.58
N ASN A 45 -1.69 14.58 -8.83
CA ASN A 45 -2.74 13.84 -8.15
C ASN A 45 -2.44 13.82 -6.66
N TYR A 46 -3.47 13.96 -5.86
CA TYR A 46 -3.43 13.82 -4.43
C TYR A 46 -4.56 12.93 -3.97
N SER A 47 -4.29 12.05 -3.02
CA SER A 47 -5.29 11.21 -2.38
C SER A 47 -4.98 11.06 -0.90
N PHE A 48 -6.00 11.12 -0.10
CA PHE A 48 -5.96 10.88 1.34
C PHE A 48 -7.10 9.96 1.72
N SER A 49 -6.83 8.95 2.55
CA SER A 49 -7.87 8.14 3.18
C SER A 49 -7.57 7.96 4.68
N ASN A 50 -8.62 8.00 5.47
CA ASN A 50 -8.60 7.69 6.89
C ASN A 50 -9.56 6.54 7.13
N ASN A 51 -9.12 5.53 7.86
CA ASN A 51 -9.91 4.40 8.28
C ASN A 51 -9.79 4.24 9.79
N GLU A 52 -10.91 4.37 10.49
CA GLU A 52 -11.02 4.20 11.92
C GLU A 52 -11.83 2.94 12.22
N MET A 53 -11.24 2.03 12.93
CA MET A 53 -11.87 0.78 13.36
C MET A 53 -11.82 0.69 14.88
N SER A 54 -12.91 0.31 15.50
CA SER A 54 -12.95 0.04 16.92
C SER A 54 -13.87 -1.13 17.21
N GLY A 55 -13.55 -1.92 18.22
CA GLY A 55 -14.40 -3.06 18.54
C GLY A 55 -13.95 -3.85 19.76
N LEU A 56 -14.67 -4.95 19.94
CA LEU A 56 -14.41 -5.95 20.98
C LEU A 56 -14.12 -7.29 20.32
N ASN A 57 -13.07 -7.94 20.80
CA ASN A 57 -12.76 -9.34 20.50
C ASN A 57 -13.00 -10.13 21.79
N GLN A 58 -13.98 -11.00 21.77
CA GLN A 58 -14.38 -11.77 22.94
C GLN A 58 -14.42 -13.25 22.57
N SER A 59 -13.70 -14.07 23.30
CA SER A 59 -13.81 -15.53 23.22
C SER A 59 -13.59 -16.18 24.57
N LEU A 60 -14.26 -17.29 24.76
CA LEU A 60 -14.05 -18.19 25.86
C LEU A 60 -13.94 -19.60 25.30
N THR A 61 -12.80 -20.24 25.53
CA THR A 61 -12.60 -21.66 25.22
C THR A 61 -12.41 -22.43 26.51
N ARG A 62 -13.15 -23.51 26.67
CA ARG A 62 -13.08 -24.43 27.81
C ARG A 62 -12.62 -25.78 27.32
N THR A 63 -11.59 -26.30 27.89
CA THR A 63 -11.00 -27.56 27.48
C THR A 63 -10.82 -28.49 28.71
N ASP A 64 -11.39 -29.68 28.63
CA ASP A 64 -11.14 -30.75 29.58
C ASP A 64 -9.99 -31.61 29.02
N LEU A 65 -8.78 -31.38 29.55
CA LEU A 65 -7.57 -32.04 29.05
C LEU A 65 -7.44 -33.47 29.53
N ASN A 66 -8.06 -33.82 30.68
CA ASN A 66 -7.87 -35.09 31.34
C ASN A 66 -9.13 -35.97 31.39
N ALA A 67 -10.25 -35.48 30.81
CA ALA A 67 -11.56 -36.12 30.90
C ALA A 67 -12.02 -36.35 32.35
N ASP A 68 -11.64 -35.46 33.26
CA ASP A 68 -11.97 -35.50 34.70
C ASP A 68 -13.05 -34.48 35.09
N ASN A 69 -13.63 -33.77 34.08
CA ASN A 69 -14.57 -32.66 34.18
C ASN A 69 -13.99 -31.41 34.87
N VAL A 70 -12.66 -31.29 34.88
CA VAL A 70 -11.96 -30.06 35.28
C VAL A 70 -11.58 -29.31 34.02
N PHE A 71 -12.17 -28.14 33.80
CA PHE A 71 -12.00 -27.35 32.61
C PHE A 71 -10.95 -26.27 32.80
N GLU A 72 -9.99 -26.19 31.86
CA GLU A 72 -9.13 -25.04 31.68
C GLU A 72 -9.85 -24.01 30.80
N ASN A 73 -9.85 -22.76 31.24
CA ASN A 73 -10.50 -21.66 30.53
C ASN A 73 -9.46 -20.76 29.91
N GLU A 74 -9.54 -20.61 28.61
CA GLU A 74 -8.81 -19.58 27.85
C GLU A 74 -9.78 -18.44 27.47
N ILE A 75 -9.46 -17.23 27.91
CA ILE A 75 -10.34 -16.07 27.78
C ILE A 75 -9.62 -14.99 26.98
N VAL A 76 -10.27 -14.52 25.93
CA VAL A 76 -9.94 -13.28 25.26
C VAL A 76 -11.09 -12.32 25.49
N ASN A 77 -10.83 -11.19 26.13
CA ASN A 77 -11.82 -10.13 26.33
C ASN A 77 -11.11 -8.78 26.12
N GLN A 78 -11.01 -8.38 24.87
CA GLN A 78 -10.20 -7.27 24.43
C GLN A 78 -11.03 -6.22 23.69
N ARG A 79 -10.68 -4.96 23.91
CA ARG A 79 -11.09 -3.82 23.10
C ARG A 79 -9.93 -3.38 22.22
N TYR A 80 -10.21 -3.03 21.00
CA TYR A 80 -9.22 -2.42 20.11
C TYR A 80 -9.72 -1.13 19.48
N ASP A 81 -8.78 -0.21 19.31
CA ASP A 81 -8.94 0.99 18.50
C ASP A 81 -7.82 1.01 17.46
N GLN A 82 -8.17 1.14 16.19
CA GLN A 82 -7.22 1.16 15.09
C GLN A 82 -7.50 2.37 14.20
N ILE A 83 -6.44 3.12 13.91
CA ILE A 83 -6.49 4.24 12.97
C ILE A 83 -5.47 3.97 11.87
N SER A 84 -5.92 4.04 10.62
CA SER A 84 -5.06 3.90 9.44
C SER A 84 -5.23 5.11 8.53
N ASN A 85 -4.15 5.85 8.35
CA ASN A 85 -4.07 7.00 7.47
C ASN A 85 -3.20 6.66 6.27
N ASN A 86 -3.73 6.87 5.08
CA ASN A 86 -2.99 6.69 3.85
C ASN A 86 -3.02 8.00 3.04
N SER A 87 -1.84 8.51 2.70
CA SER A 87 -1.68 9.73 1.90
C SER A 87 -0.81 9.43 0.70
N SER A 88 -1.21 9.92 -0.45
CA SER A 88 -0.41 9.83 -1.66
C SER A 88 -0.41 11.15 -2.42
N LEU A 89 0.76 11.52 -2.93
CA LEU A 89 0.96 12.65 -3.80
C LEU A 89 1.78 12.18 -5.00
N SER A 90 1.30 12.40 -6.21
CA SER A 90 2.10 12.19 -7.40
C SER A 90 2.07 13.42 -8.31
N GLY A 91 3.23 13.74 -8.85
CA GLY A 91 3.40 14.79 -9.82
C GLY A 91 4.18 14.27 -11.04
N ARG A 92 3.70 14.56 -12.24
CA ARG A 92 4.40 14.23 -13.49
C ARG A 92 4.47 15.44 -14.38
N MET A 93 5.67 15.76 -14.86
CA MET A 93 5.92 16.77 -15.89
C MET A 93 6.48 16.11 -17.14
N VAL A 94 6.02 16.55 -18.29
CA VAL A 94 6.52 16.10 -19.59
C VAL A 94 6.73 17.34 -20.46
N PHE A 95 7.93 17.48 -20.96
CA PHE A 95 8.31 18.51 -21.92
C PHE A 95 8.68 17.86 -23.24
N THR A 96 8.08 18.30 -24.33
CA THR A 96 8.37 17.81 -25.68
C THR A 96 8.94 18.97 -26.53
N GLU A 97 10.10 18.73 -27.12
CA GLU A 97 10.79 19.64 -28.04
C GLU A 97 10.89 19.01 -29.42
N PRO A 98 10.32 19.62 -30.47
CA PRO A 98 10.55 19.20 -31.83
C PRO A 98 11.95 19.67 -32.31
N LEU A 99 12.86 18.71 -32.54
CA LEU A 99 14.21 18.97 -33.00
C LEU A 99 14.24 19.16 -34.53
N ALA A 100 13.43 18.35 -35.26
CA ALA A 100 13.24 18.39 -36.70
C ALA A 100 11.81 18.00 -37.06
N GLU A 101 11.43 17.99 -38.33
CA GLU A 101 10.08 17.69 -38.80
C GLU A 101 9.49 16.40 -38.23
N ASN A 102 10.33 15.35 -38.13
CA ASN A 102 9.92 14.04 -37.66
C ASN A 102 10.66 13.58 -36.38
N LEU A 103 11.40 14.46 -35.72
CA LEU A 103 12.27 14.13 -34.60
C LEU A 103 11.89 14.95 -33.37
N PHE A 104 11.55 14.26 -32.29
CA PHE A 104 11.11 14.86 -31.05
C PHE A 104 11.98 14.38 -29.87
N LEU A 105 12.40 15.32 -29.04
CA LEU A 105 13.00 15.05 -27.73
C LEU A 105 11.92 15.21 -26.68
N GLU A 106 11.76 14.21 -25.85
CA GLU A 106 10.91 14.26 -24.66
C GLU A 106 11.79 14.19 -23.41
N ALA A 107 11.56 15.09 -22.48
CA ALA A 107 12.08 15.01 -21.11
C ALA A 107 10.90 14.85 -20.15
N ASN A 108 11.01 13.93 -19.21
CA ASN A 108 9.98 13.71 -18.21
C ASN A 108 10.57 13.63 -16.81
N TYR A 109 9.79 14.09 -15.85
CA TYR A 109 10.07 13.93 -14.44
C TYR A 109 8.79 13.54 -13.71
N GLU A 110 8.89 12.54 -12.88
CA GLU A 110 7.80 12.07 -12.04
C GLU A 110 8.29 11.98 -10.59
N TYR A 111 7.47 12.45 -9.69
CA TYR A 111 7.62 12.32 -8.25
C TYR A 111 6.39 11.64 -7.70
N ALA A 112 6.57 10.59 -6.92
CA ALA A 112 5.50 9.91 -6.21
C ALA A 112 5.90 9.70 -4.75
N TRP A 113 5.05 10.16 -3.86
CA TRP A 113 5.16 9.98 -2.43
C TRP A 113 3.93 9.26 -1.91
N ASN A 114 4.16 8.24 -1.11
CA ASN A 114 3.13 7.51 -0.39
C ASN A 114 3.52 7.42 1.08
N SER A 115 2.56 7.66 1.96
CA SER A 115 2.70 7.50 3.41
C SER A 115 1.53 6.71 3.93
N ASN A 116 1.81 5.61 4.59
CA ASN A 116 0.82 4.80 5.30
C ASN A 116 1.21 4.76 6.76
N ARG A 117 0.31 5.22 7.63
CA ARG A 117 0.47 5.14 9.07
C ARG A 117 -0.70 4.40 9.68
N THR A 118 -0.42 3.29 10.35
CA THR A 118 -1.41 2.49 11.05
C THR A 118 -1.00 2.34 12.51
N GLY A 119 -1.89 2.73 13.41
CA GLY A 119 -1.77 2.48 14.84
C GLY A 119 -2.93 1.60 15.29
N LYS A 120 -2.65 0.57 16.06
CA LYS A 120 -3.64 -0.26 16.73
C LYS A 120 -3.30 -0.30 18.21
N ASP A 121 -4.22 0.14 19.04
CA ASP A 121 -4.16 0.02 20.48
C ASP A 121 -5.13 -1.06 20.93
N THR A 122 -4.65 -1.99 21.73
CA THR A 122 -5.44 -3.09 22.29
C THR A 122 -5.40 -3.01 23.82
N TYR A 123 -6.54 -3.23 24.43
CA TYR A 123 -6.71 -3.20 25.86
C TYR A 123 -7.40 -4.48 26.32
N ASN A 124 -6.88 -5.11 27.35
CA ASN A 124 -7.54 -6.21 28.03
C ASN A 124 -8.60 -5.64 28.97
N SER A 125 -9.75 -6.29 29.04
CA SER A 125 -10.82 -5.96 29.98
C SER A 125 -10.28 -5.94 31.41
N GLY A 126 -10.81 -5.08 32.24
CA GLY A 126 -10.66 -5.20 33.69
C GLY A 126 -11.18 -6.57 34.19
N ASP A 127 -11.42 -6.68 35.48
CA ASP A 127 -11.85 -7.94 36.09
C ASP A 127 -12.94 -8.66 35.26
N VAL A 128 -12.66 -9.89 34.86
CA VAL A 128 -13.56 -10.72 34.07
C VAL A 128 -14.20 -11.76 34.94
N ASN A 129 -15.45 -11.53 35.33
CA ASN A 129 -16.27 -12.49 36.01
C ASN A 129 -17.26 -13.16 35.04
N PHE A 130 -17.27 -14.46 34.97
CA PHE A 130 -18.21 -15.20 34.12
C PHE A 130 -18.69 -16.47 34.83
N ALA A 131 -19.91 -16.91 34.51
CA ALA A 131 -20.44 -18.16 35.00
C ALA A 131 -19.92 -19.35 34.17
N ASP A 132 -19.88 -20.53 34.75
CA ASP A 132 -19.40 -21.76 34.09
C ASP A 132 -20.15 -22.10 32.77
N ASN A 133 -21.38 -21.62 32.64
CA ASN A 133 -22.22 -21.77 31.44
C ASN A 133 -22.34 -20.50 30.60
N ALA A 134 -21.42 -19.55 30.76
CA ALA A 134 -21.47 -18.30 30.03
C ALA A 134 -21.44 -18.52 28.50
N THR A 135 -22.29 -17.83 27.80
CA THR A 135 -22.37 -17.76 26.33
C THR A 135 -21.96 -16.39 25.78
N SER A 136 -21.58 -15.48 26.67
CA SER A 136 -21.10 -14.15 26.35
C SER A 136 -20.22 -13.61 27.47
N LEU A 137 -19.30 -12.70 27.11
CA LEU A 137 -18.50 -11.93 28.07
C LEU A 137 -18.99 -10.48 28.08
N VAL A 138 -18.81 -9.83 29.22
CA VAL A 138 -19.02 -8.38 29.35
C VAL A 138 -17.66 -7.73 29.40
N TYR A 139 -17.45 -6.70 28.58
CA TYR A 139 -16.22 -5.92 28.64
C TYR A 139 -16.31 -4.90 29.77
N ASN A 140 -15.34 -4.92 30.67
CA ASN A 140 -15.24 -3.96 31.76
C ASN A 140 -14.18 -2.92 31.45
N TYR A 141 -14.64 -1.67 31.21
CA TYR A 141 -13.78 -0.51 30.94
C TYR A 141 -13.06 -0.01 32.21
N ILE A 142 -13.57 -0.36 33.40
CA ILE A 142 -12.94 0.03 34.66
C ILE A 142 -11.78 -0.94 34.94
N GLY A 143 -10.55 -0.37 34.99
CA GLY A 143 -9.35 -1.19 35.20
C GLY A 143 -8.87 -1.92 33.94
N GLU A 144 -9.29 -1.49 32.73
CA GLU A 144 -8.70 -2.01 31.52
C GLU A 144 -7.19 -1.76 31.47
N VAL A 145 -6.45 -2.69 30.90
CA VAL A 145 -4.99 -2.66 30.81
C VAL A 145 -4.55 -2.69 29.37
N TYR A 146 -3.70 -1.73 28.98
CA TYR A 146 -3.08 -1.71 27.66
C TYR A 146 -2.26 -2.97 27.42
N ASP A 147 -2.44 -3.59 26.25
CA ASP A 147 -1.74 -4.81 25.85
C ASP A 147 -0.74 -4.50 24.71
N PRO A 148 0.55 -4.38 25.02
CA PRO A 148 1.56 -4.09 24.02
C PRO A 148 1.79 -5.25 23.04
N THR A 149 1.41 -6.48 23.40
CA THR A 149 1.60 -7.66 22.54
C THR A 149 0.67 -7.65 21.34
N TYR A 150 -0.55 -7.14 21.53
CA TYR A 150 -1.58 -7.05 20.50
C TYR A 150 -1.76 -5.63 19.94
N SER A 151 -0.94 -4.71 20.41
CA SER A 151 -0.86 -3.32 19.90
C SER A 151 0.27 -3.19 18.90
N SER A 152 0.13 -2.28 17.93
CA SER A 152 1.14 -2.05 16.91
C SER A 152 1.11 -0.63 16.39
N SER A 153 2.28 -0.12 16.03
CA SER A 153 2.43 1.14 15.31
C SER A 153 3.32 0.93 14.09
N ILE A 154 2.80 1.23 12.92
CA ILE A 154 3.48 1.04 11.64
C ILE A 154 3.44 2.35 10.87
N LEU A 155 4.59 2.79 10.39
CA LEU A 155 4.75 3.90 9.47
C LEU A 155 5.54 3.41 8.26
N ASN A 156 4.96 3.54 7.07
CA ASN A 156 5.64 3.27 5.82
C ASN A 156 5.61 4.53 4.97
N ASN A 157 6.79 5.08 4.70
CA ASN A 157 6.97 6.19 3.78
C ASN A 157 7.76 5.70 2.56
N TYR A 158 7.26 6.01 1.40
CA TYR A 158 7.85 5.61 0.14
C TYR A 158 7.90 6.82 -0.80
N VAL A 159 9.09 7.15 -1.27
CA VAL A 159 9.32 8.18 -2.29
C VAL A 159 9.94 7.52 -3.50
N ASN A 160 9.29 7.66 -4.63
CA ASN A 160 9.82 7.25 -5.92
C ASN A 160 9.94 8.47 -6.82
N GLN A 161 11.12 8.64 -7.38
CA GLN A 161 11.37 9.64 -8.40
C GLN A 161 11.75 8.96 -9.70
N ARG A 162 11.38 9.57 -10.81
CA ARG A 162 11.73 9.07 -12.13
C ARG A 162 12.06 10.27 -13.01
N ALA A 163 13.26 10.33 -13.49
CA ALA A 163 13.70 11.32 -14.46
C ALA A 163 14.15 10.61 -15.72
N GLY A 164 13.67 11.05 -16.88
CA GLY A 164 13.99 10.38 -18.12
C GLY A 164 14.01 11.32 -19.31
N THR A 165 14.65 10.84 -20.34
CA THR A 165 14.63 11.48 -21.66
C THR A 165 14.50 10.43 -22.74
N SER A 166 13.79 10.76 -23.79
CA SER A 166 13.64 9.91 -24.96
C SER A 166 13.69 10.70 -26.25
N LEU A 167 14.21 10.08 -27.28
CA LEU A 167 14.23 10.57 -28.63
C LEU A 167 13.26 9.75 -29.46
N THR A 168 12.33 10.41 -30.11
CA THR A 168 11.30 9.77 -30.95
C THR A 168 11.42 10.26 -32.38
N TRP A 169 11.56 9.31 -33.30
CA TRP A 169 11.45 9.53 -34.71
C TRP A 169 10.13 9.00 -35.22
N GLN A 170 9.31 9.85 -35.79
CA GLN A 170 7.97 9.53 -36.25
C GLN A 170 7.74 9.96 -37.69
N THR A 171 7.49 8.99 -38.57
CA THR A 171 7.03 9.18 -39.95
C THR A 171 5.68 8.49 -40.14
N GLN A 172 5.14 8.48 -41.37
CA GLN A 172 3.91 7.74 -41.70
C GLN A 172 4.03 6.25 -41.38
N ASP A 173 5.17 5.63 -41.70
CA ASP A 173 5.36 4.18 -41.61
C ASP A 173 6.23 3.77 -40.43
N LEU A 174 7.02 4.65 -39.84
CA LEU A 174 7.97 4.35 -38.78
C LEU A 174 7.71 5.22 -37.55
N ASN A 175 7.57 4.58 -36.41
CA ASN A 175 7.67 5.22 -35.10
C ASN A 175 8.77 4.49 -34.30
N ALA A 176 9.90 5.17 -34.10
CA ALA A 176 11.04 4.65 -33.36
C ALA A 176 11.34 5.57 -32.18
N GLN A 177 11.41 4.99 -30.98
CA GLN A 177 11.72 5.71 -29.75
C GLN A 177 12.86 5.01 -29.03
N VAL A 178 13.82 5.78 -28.55
CA VAL A 178 14.86 5.31 -27.64
C VAL A 178 14.93 6.24 -26.44
N GLY A 179 15.07 5.68 -25.27
CA GLY A 179 15.05 6.47 -24.03
C GLY A 179 15.86 5.84 -22.90
N ILE A 180 16.13 6.65 -21.90
CA ILE A 180 16.75 6.23 -20.66
C ILE A 180 16.06 6.93 -19.50
N GLN A 181 15.87 6.22 -18.41
CA GLN A 181 15.32 6.74 -17.16
C GLN A 181 16.21 6.37 -15.99
N ILE A 182 16.25 7.25 -15.00
CA ILE A 182 16.82 7.01 -13.69
C ILE A 182 15.67 7.03 -12.67
N ASN A 183 15.65 6.04 -11.78
CA ASN A 183 14.57 5.83 -10.81
C ASN A 183 15.15 5.74 -9.38
N PRO A 184 15.43 6.87 -8.72
CA PRO A 184 15.72 6.88 -7.30
C PRO A 184 14.47 6.52 -6.48
N THR A 185 14.63 5.61 -5.55
CA THR A 185 13.59 5.18 -4.61
C THR A 185 14.14 5.28 -3.20
N ASP A 186 13.37 5.88 -2.32
CA ASP A 186 13.66 6.03 -0.89
C ASP A 186 12.50 5.43 -0.10
N THR A 187 12.80 4.49 0.78
CA THR A 187 11.83 3.81 1.62
C THR A 187 12.22 3.99 3.07
N HIS A 188 11.31 4.49 3.87
CA HIS A 188 11.45 4.65 5.31
C HIS A 188 10.30 3.94 6.00
N ASN A 189 10.63 2.87 6.72
CA ASN A 189 9.66 2.06 7.45
C ASN A 189 9.99 2.10 8.94
N GLU A 190 8.96 2.29 9.75
CA GLU A 190 9.04 2.20 11.20
C GLU A 190 7.98 1.21 11.68
N THR A 191 8.37 0.26 12.52
CA THR A 191 7.47 -0.71 13.14
C THR A 191 7.79 -0.81 14.60
N ASN A 192 6.85 -0.40 15.46
CA ASN A 192 6.99 -0.43 16.92
C ASN A 192 8.28 0.23 17.44
N GLY A 193 8.72 1.32 16.76
CA GLY A 193 9.93 2.07 17.11
C GLY A 193 11.22 1.53 16.47
N GLU A 194 11.19 0.42 15.77
CA GLU A 194 12.30 -0.05 14.93
C GLU A 194 12.21 0.55 13.54
N THR A 195 13.30 1.10 13.05
CA THR A 195 13.36 1.82 11.78
C THR A 195 14.17 1.07 10.75
N TYR A 196 13.66 1.01 9.54
CA TYR A 196 14.35 0.46 8.38
C TYR A 196 14.32 1.44 7.21
N ASP A 197 15.50 1.87 6.76
CA ASP A 197 15.69 2.77 5.62
C ASP A 197 16.34 2.03 4.46
N ASN A 198 15.84 2.26 3.25
CA ASN A 198 16.43 1.72 2.04
C ASN A 198 16.39 2.74 0.91
N LYS A 199 17.55 2.95 0.25
CA LYS A 199 17.70 3.85 -0.90
C LYS A 199 18.30 3.09 -2.07
N VAL A 200 17.60 3.16 -3.19
CA VAL A 200 18.02 2.46 -4.40
C VAL A 200 17.89 3.38 -5.60
N VAL A 201 18.84 3.27 -6.51
CA VAL A 201 18.83 3.98 -7.78
C VAL A 201 18.90 2.97 -8.91
N ASN A 202 17.89 2.95 -9.75
CA ASN A 202 17.77 2.06 -10.88
C ASN A 202 17.87 2.83 -12.20
N TRP A 203 18.44 2.19 -13.21
CA TRP A 203 18.48 2.70 -14.58
C TRP A 203 17.60 1.82 -15.47
N SER A 204 16.81 2.44 -16.32
CA SER A 204 15.86 1.74 -17.19
C SER A 204 16.00 2.27 -18.63
N PRO A 205 16.87 1.66 -19.44
CA PRO A 205 16.89 1.95 -20.86
C PRO A 205 15.68 1.34 -21.56
N SER A 206 15.15 2.02 -22.56
CA SER A 206 14.02 1.56 -23.36
C SER A 206 14.20 1.84 -24.83
N ALA A 207 13.70 0.94 -25.66
CA ALA A 207 13.62 1.14 -27.09
C ALA A 207 12.30 0.57 -27.63
N ARG A 208 11.66 1.31 -28.50
CA ARG A 208 10.40 0.92 -29.15
C ARG A 208 10.50 1.20 -30.63
N ILE A 209 10.17 0.24 -31.45
CA ILE A 209 10.10 0.40 -32.90
C ILE A 209 8.77 -0.16 -33.36
N ARG A 210 8.02 0.64 -34.08
CA ARG A 210 6.85 0.22 -34.84
C ARG A 210 7.07 0.60 -36.29
N TYR A 211 7.01 -0.40 -37.14
CA TYR A 211 7.18 -0.18 -38.61
C TYR A 211 6.00 -0.81 -39.35
N MET A 212 5.34 -0.02 -40.16
CA MET A 212 4.26 -0.46 -41.04
C MET A 212 4.92 -1.04 -42.31
N VAL A 213 4.95 -2.37 -42.43
CA VAL A 213 5.53 -3.08 -43.57
C VAL A 213 4.60 -2.97 -44.77
N THR A 214 3.30 -3.05 -44.55
CA THR A 214 2.22 -2.84 -45.51
C THR A 214 1.02 -2.23 -44.77
N GLU A 215 -0.02 -1.82 -45.51
CA GLU A 215 -1.27 -1.30 -44.90
C GLU A 215 -1.89 -2.26 -43.89
N ASN A 216 -1.63 -3.57 -44.04
CA ASN A 216 -2.22 -4.61 -43.20
C ASN A 216 -1.20 -5.37 -42.30
N ALA A 217 0.09 -4.99 -42.35
CA ALA A 217 1.14 -5.66 -41.62
C ALA A 217 2.07 -4.66 -40.93
N GLN A 218 2.30 -4.86 -39.63
CA GLN A 218 3.22 -4.06 -38.84
C GLN A 218 4.21 -4.93 -38.07
N LEU A 219 5.44 -4.47 -37.96
CA LEU A 219 6.47 -5.00 -37.09
C LEU A 219 6.56 -4.14 -35.83
N MET A 220 6.54 -4.80 -34.66
CA MET A 220 6.75 -4.14 -33.38
C MET A 220 7.91 -4.80 -32.63
N VAL A 221 8.85 -3.99 -32.16
CA VAL A 221 9.94 -4.41 -31.28
C VAL A 221 9.91 -3.51 -30.06
N ASN A 222 9.85 -4.11 -28.88
CA ASN A 222 9.91 -3.39 -27.61
C ASN A 222 11.04 -3.97 -26.76
N TYR A 223 11.86 -3.09 -26.22
CA TYR A 223 12.88 -3.40 -25.24
C TYR A 223 12.69 -2.47 -24.04
N ASP A 224 12.49 -3.05 -22.88
CA ASP A 224 12.39 -2.35 -21.59
C ASP A 224 13.39 -2.98 -20.62
N GLY A 225 14.49 -2.30 -20.37
CA GLY A 225 15.44 -2.68 -19.34
C GLY A 225 14.82 -2.39 -17.97
N ARG A 226 14.75 -3.43 -17.12
CA ARG A 226 14.26 -3.31 -15.73
C ARG A 226 15.30 -3.88 -14.79
N SER A 227 15.56 -3.20 -13.69
CA SER A 227 16.21 -3.78 -12.53
C SER A 227 15.16 -4.03 -11.46
N SER A 228 15.12 -5.24 -10.93
CA SER A 228 14.32 -5.59 -9.75
C SER A 228 15.23 -5.75 -8.55
N GLN A 229 14.77 -5.31 -7.40
CA GLN A 229 15.43 -5.64 -6.15
C GLN A 229 15.19 -7.12 -5.83
N PRO A 230 16.19 -7.83 -5.28
CA PRO A 230 15.93 -9.11 -4.65
C PRO A 230 14.98 -8.89 -3.46
N SER A 231 14.00 -9.77 -3.34
CA SER A 231 13.04 -9.82 -2.24
C SER A 231 13.70 -10.32 -0.96
#